data_5b5c4426e67064c01be871074f26304e
#
_entry.id   5b5c4426e67064c01be871074f26304e
#
_cell.length_a   1.000
_cell.length_b   1.000
_cell.length_c   1.000
_cell.angle_alpha   90.00
_cell.angle_beta   90.00
_cell.angle_gamma   90.00
#
_symmetry.space_group_name_H-M   'P 1'
#
loop_
_entity.id
_entity.type
_entity.pdbx_description
1 polymer ?
#
loop_
_entity_poly.entity_id
_entity_poly.type
_entity_poly.pdbx_seq_one_letter_code
_entity_poly.pdbx_strand_id
1 'polypeptide(L)'
;MDDASPRAKLRYVFDIADTHLVQGGRTPILWRIDDSEHQQMILDHLADTYALTQTDSMNAALMELAQQLTAENLEEAMDGLEYEVTDTFLEGLDEDNLRVRFRELMTNSIFYTLSRRCEQEPLEVLDDEDFIRIVDFNKLPVLSFLGNAVSEQCEAVLFDIGREMRKIYKKEITQQLEKSVDSLYNTNTDFNTLKRETKENTTKGGQENGVDVLPQGRLSVPESGREGRAADHREVRDAAQDVPEREPQELVSE
;
A
#
# COMPACT_ATOMS: atom_id res chain seq x y z
N MET A 1 24.92 16.82 36.31
CA MET A 1 25.24 16.41 34.93
C MET A 1 24.42 15.15 34.68
N ASP A 2 23.22 15.32 34.16
CA ASP A 2 22.33 14.18 33.91
C ASP A 2 22.70 13.60 32.54
N ASP A 3 23.34 12.43 32.63
CA ASP A 3 23.70 11.62 31.49
C ASP A 3 22.41 10.97 30.95
N ALA A 4 21.69 11.72 30.10
CA ALA A 4 20.51 11.24 29.42
C ALA A 4 20.92 10.37 28.25
N SER A 5 21.44 9.19 28.54
CA SER A 5 21.58 8.12 27.57
C SER A 5 20.25 7.92 26.84
N PRO A 6 20.21 7.96 25.50
CA PRO A 6 18.98 7.72 24.77
C PRO A 6 18.49 6.31 25.05
N ARG A 7 17.45 6.19 25.87
CA ARG A 7 16.82 4.89 26.15
C ARG A 7 16.19 4.37 24.88
N ALA A 8 16.72 3.27 24.36
CA ALA A 8 16.10 2.55 23.27
C ALA A 8 14.62 2.28 23.62
N LYS A 9 13.70 2.85 22.84
CA LYS A 9 12.26 2.59 22.99
C LYS A 9 11.92 1.39 22.15
N LEU A 10 11.43 0.33 22.78
CA LEU A 10 10.87 -0.80 22.08
C LEU A 10 9.63 -0.34 21.29
N ARG A 11 9.66 -0.46 19.96
CA ARG A 11 8.51 -0.29 19.10
C ARG A 11 8.04 -1.66 18.62
N TYR A 12 6.78 -1.95 18.88
CA TYR A 12 6.13 -3.13 18.28
C TYR A 12 5.65 -2.73 16.88
N VAL A 13 6.10 -3.47 15.87
CA VAL A 13 5.67 -3.34 14.48
C VAL A 13 4.87 -4.60 14.16
N PHE A 14 3.67 -4.44 13.64
CA PHE A 14 2.80 -5.54 13.25
C PHE A 14 2.55 -5.47 11.76
N ASP A 15 2.57 -6.62 11.10
CA ASP A 15 2.04 -6.71 9.74
C ASP A 15 0.52 -6.49 9.78
N ILE A 16 -0.01 -5.81 8.76
CA ILE A 16 -1.44 -5.58 8.66
C ILE A 16 -2.23 -6.90 8.56
N ALA A 17 -1.61 -7.93 7.98
CA ALA A 17 -2.18 -9.26 7.90
C ALA A 17 -2.32 -9.93 9.27
N ASP A 18 -1.50 -9.53 10.26
CA ASP A 18 -1.54 -10.02 11.64
C ASP A 18 -2.50 -9.24 12.53
N THR A 19 -3.22 -8.27 11.96
CA THR A 19 -4.15 -7.42 12.70
C THR A 19 -5.61 -7.72 12.33
N HIS A 20 -6.50 -7.52 13.28
CA HIS A 20 -7.94 -7.64 13.07
C HIS A 20 -8.61 -6.28 13.16
N LEU A 21 -9.52 -5.99 12.23
CA LEU A 21 -10.28 -4.76 12.25
C LEU A 21 -11.23 -4.76 13.47
N VAL A 22 -11.04 -3.80 14.35
CA VAL A 22 -11.97 -3.58 15.47
C VAL A 22 -13.27 -2.96 14.94
N GLN A 23 -14.40 -3.32 15.55
CA GLN A 23 -15.69 -2.76 15.16
C GLN A 23 -15.67 -1.23 15.19
N GLY A 24 -15.93 -0.58 14.05
CA GLY A 24 -15.81 0.87 13.87
C GLY A 24 -14.39 1.37 13.55
N GLY A 25 -13.41 0.49 13.46
CA GLY A 25 -12.07 0.81 12.99
C GLY A 25 -12.07 1.13 11.49
N ARG A 26 -11.08 1.92 11.05
CA ARG A 26 -10.88 2.19 9.62
C ARG A 26 -9.83 1.24 9.08
N THR A 27 -10.15 0.57 7.97
CA THR A 27 -9.16 -0.19 7.22
C THR A 27 -8.11 0.77 6.65
N PRO A 28 -6.82 0.55 6.89
CA PRO A 28 -5.78 1.34 6.23
C PRO A 28 -5.91 1.16 4.71
N ILE A 29 -5.88 2.25 3.98
CA ILE A 29 -5.86 2.21 2.52
C ILE A 29 -4.42 1.92 2.12
N LEU A 30 -4.16 0.67 1.75
CA LEU A 30 -2.91 0.28 1.10
C LEU A 30 -3.06 0.64 -0.38
N TRP A 31 -2.16 1.50 -0.86
CA TRP A 31 -2.15 1.80 -2.28
C TRP A 31 -1.54 0.64 -3.07
N ARG A 32 -2.05 0.44 -4.27
CA ARG A 32 -1.57 -0.53 -5.26
C ARG A 32 -1.55 0.13 -6.62
N ILE A 33 -0.68 -0.36 -7.49
CA ILE A 33 -0.63 0.04 -8.89
C ILE A 33 -1.24 -1.11 -9.69
N ASP A 34 -2.57 -1.21 -9.66
CA ASP A 34 -3.33 -2.39 -10.12
C ASP A 34 -3.53 -2.42 -11.64
N ASP A 35 -3.45 -1.26 -12.31
CA ASP A 35 -3.74 -1.16 -13.73
C ASP A 35 -2.73 -0.27 -14.48
N SER A 36 -2.80 -0.33 -15.80
CA SER A 36 -1.90 0.41 -16.67
C SER A 36 -2.10 1.93 -16.62
N GLU A 37 -3.29 2.41 -16.26
CA GLU A 37 -3.57 3.85 -16.13
C GLU A 37 -2.88 4.39 -14.87
N HIS A 38 -3.04 3.73 -13.72
CA HIS A 38 -2.33 4.08 -12.49
C HIS A 38 -0.80 3.99 -12.69
N GLN A 39 -0.33 2.94 -13.37
CA GLN A 39 1.08 2.79 -13.68
C GLN A 39 1.63 3.96 -14.48
N GLN A 40 0.93 4.40 -15.52
CA GLN A 40 1.35 5.54 -16.32
C GLN A 40 1.32 6.85 -15.52
N MET A 41 0.27 7.06 -14.72
CA MET A 41 0.16 8.27 -13.88
C MET A 41 1.29 8.37 -12.85
N ILE A 42 1.68 7.24 -12.26
CA ILE A 42 2.81 7.21 -11.32
C ILE A 42 4.14 7.38 -12.05
N LEU A 43 4.30 6.77 -13.22
CA LEU A 43 5.50 6.95 -14.05
C LEU A 43 5.70 8.42 -14.43
N ASP A 44 4.65 9.09 -14.91
CA ASP A 44 4.67 10.50 -15.25
C ASP A 44 5.01 11.36 -14.00
N HIS A 45 4.41 11.04 -12.85
CA HIS A 45 4.71 11.73 -11.59
C HIS A 45 6.17 11.58 -11.16
N LEU A 46 6.74 10.37 -11.23
CA LEU A 46 8.13 10.11 -10.90
C LEU A 46 9.07 10.82 -11.87
N ALA A 47 8.77 10.77 -13.17
CA ALA A 47 9.55 11.46 -14.19
C ALA A 47 9.60 12.98 -13.96
N ASP A 48 8.46 13.58 -13.65
CA ASP A 48 8.38 15.01 -13.36
C ASP A 48 9.07 15.39 -12.04
N THR A 49 8.91 14.56 -11.00
CA THR A 49 9.43 14.87 -9.65
C THR A 49 10.94 14.71 -9.57
N TYR A 50 11.47 13.66 -10.18
CA TYR A 50 12.88 13.28 -10.10
C TYR A 50 13.65 13.56 -11.38
N ALA A 51 13.02 14.23 -12.37
CA ALA A 51 13.63 14.57 -13.67
C ALA A 51 14.19 13.35 -14.41
N LEU A 52 13.47 12.21 -14.36
CA LEU A 52 13.92 10.97 -15.01
C LEU A 52 13.81 11.07 -16.53
N THR A 53 14.72 10.40 -17.21
CA THR A 53 14.83 10.35 -18.67
C THR A 53 14.37 9.01 -19.24
N GLN A 54 14.49 7.93 -18.46
CA GLN A 54 14.10 6.57 -18.84
C GLN A 54 12.64 6.33 -18.45
N THR A 55 11.72 6.68 -19.36
CA THR A 55 10.27 6.58 -19.13
C THR A 55 9.59 5.52 -20.00
N ASP A 56 10.38 4.65 -20.65
CA ASP A 56 9.86 3.61 -21.53
C ASP A 56 9.12 2.50 -20.75
N SER A 57 9.51 2.28 -19.51
CA SER A 57 8.85 1.34 -18.59
C SER A 57 9.05 1.77 -17.14
N MET A 58 8.18 1.26 -16.25
CA MET A 58 8.32 1.49 -14.81
C MET A 58 9.66 0.96 -14.27
N ASN A 59 10.10 -0.22 -14.72
CA ASN A 59 11.39 -0.78 -14.30
C ASN A 59 12.57 0.10 -14.75
N ALA A 60 12.54 0.64 -15.97
CA ALA A 60 13.61 1.55 -16.44
C ALA A 60 13.65 2.84 -15.61
N ALA A 61 12.50 3.44 -15.33
CA ALA A 61 12.40 4.63 -14.50
C ALA A 61 12.86 4.39 -13.05
N LEU A 62 12.46 3.27 -12.45
CA LEU A 62 12.85 2.93 -11.08
C LEU A 62 14.35 2.60 -10.98
N MET A 63 14.95 2.02 -12.01
CA MET A 63 16.39 1.77 -12.05
C MET A 63 17.17 3.10 -12.15
N GLU A 64 16.75 4.00 -13.05
CA GLU A 64 17.37 5.34 -13.14
C GLU A 64 17.24 6.09 -11.81
N LEU A 65 16.05 6.05 -11.19
CA LEU A 65 15.82 6.66 -9.88
C LEU A 65 16.73 6.07 -8.79
N ALA A 66 16.88 4.74 -8.74
CA ALA A 66 17.76 4.08 -7.77
C ALA A 66 19.23 4.50 -7.95
N GLN A 67 19.67 4.61 -9.20
CA GLN A 67 21.02 5.09 -9.52
C GLN A 67 21.24 6.55 -9.09
N GLN A 68 20.26 7.41 -9.34
CA GLN A 68 20.31 8.82 -8.95
C GLN A 68 20.35 8.97 -7.43
N LEU A 69 19.41 8.33 -6.71
CA LEU A 69 19.35 8.36 -5.25
C LEU A 69 20.65 7.85 -4.61
N THR A 70 21.17 6.76 -5.15
CA THR A 70 22.47 6.23 -4.68
C THR A 70 23.59 7.23 -4.92
N ALA A 71 23.69 7.84 -6.10
CA ALA A 71 24.74 8.80 -6.41
C ALA A 71 24.69 10.04 -5.53
N GLU A 72 23.49 10.51 -5.20
CA GLU A 72 23.29 11.70 -4.36
C GLU A 72 23.58 11.45 -2.87
N ASN A 73 23.36 10.22 -2.38
CA ASN A 73 23.40 9.91 -0.96
C ASN A 73 24.56 8.97 -0.56
N LEU A 74 25.41 8.55 -1.50
CA LEU A 74 26.46 7.56 -1.27
C LEU A 74 27.43 7.98 -0.17
N GLU A 75 27.89 9.23 -0.17
CA GLU A 75 28.88 9.74 0.79
C GLU A 75 28.32 9.70 2.21
N GLU A 76 27.09 10.17 2.41
CA GLU A 76 26.41 10.14 3.71
C GLU A 76 26.14 8.71 4.17
N ALA A 77 25.72 7.84 3.24
CA ALA A 77 25.44 6.43 3.52
C ALA A 77 26.69 5.64 3.94
N MET A 78 27.86 6.05 3.49
CA MET A 78 29.13 5.41 3.82
C MET A 78 29.86 6.06 5.01
N ASP A 79 29.36 7.18 5.52
CA ASP A 79 30.04 7.88 6.63
C ASP A 79 30.15 6.97 7.87
N GLY A 80 31.37 6.73 8.29
CA GLY A 80 31.70 5.84 9.41
C GLY A 80 31.76 4.35 9.07
N LEU A 81 31.43 3.91 7.85
CA LEU A 81 31.50 2.51 7.45
C LEU A 81 32.91 1.92 7.60
N GLU A 82 33.96 2.71 7.34
CA GLU A 82 35.33 2.26 7.45
C GLU A 82 35.74 1.78 8.85
N TYR A 83 35.06 2.25 9.90
CA TYR A 83 35.30 1.81 11.28
C TYR A 83 34.67 0.46 11.60
N GLU A 84 33.70 0.03 10.81
CA GLU A 84 32.92 -1.18 11.06
C GLU A 84 33.34 -2.37 10.18
N VAL A 85 34.19 -2.16 9.16
CA VAL A 85 34.59 -3.22 8.22
C VAL A 85 35.59 -4.23 8.79
N THR A 86 36.16 -3.97 9.96
CA THR A 86 37.14 -4.86 10.61
C THR A 86 36.56 -6.26 10.83
N ASP A 87 37.34 -7.30 10.52
CA ASP A 87 36.96 -8.71 10.53
C ASP A 87 35.75 -9.05 9.62
N THR A 88 35.48 -8.25 8.58
CA THR A 88 34.54 -8.58 7.50
C THR A 88 35.30 -8.95 6.22
N PHE A 89 34.59 -9.45 5.20
CA PHE A 89 35.20 -9.65 3.89
C PHE A 89 35.49 -8.33 3.14
N LEU A 90 35.05 -7.21 3.68
CA LEU A 90 35.37 -5.87 3.18
C LEU A 90 36.70 -5.34 3.74
N GLU A 91 37.21 -5.96 4.83
CA GLU A 91 38.51 -5.58 5.40
C GLU A 91 39.60 -5.85 4.37
N GLY A 92 40.42 -4.86 4.15
CA GLY A 92 41.49 -4.95 3.16
C GLY A 92 41.10 -4.49 1.75
N LEU A 93 39.86 -4.13 1.50
CA LEU A 93 39.52 -3.35 0.31
C LEU A 93 40.04 -1.92 0.48
N ASP A 94 40.54 -1.35 -0.60
CA ASP A 94 40.73 0.10 -0.65
C ASP A 94 39.38 0.84 -0.71
N GLU A 95 39.42 2.12 -0.43
CA GLU A 95 38.24 2.98 -0.37
C GLU A 95 37.45 2.98 -1.67
N ASP A 96 38.12 2.97 -2.82
CA ASP A 96 37.46 2.98 -4.13
C ASP A 96 36.68 1.67 -4.36
N ASN A 97 37.29 0.53 -4.05
CA ASN A 97 36.63 -0.77 -4.18
C ASN A 97 35.49 -0.97 -3.18
N LEU A 98 35.66 -0.48 -1.94
CA LEU A 98 34.56 -0.50 -0.94
C LEU A 98 33.40 0.36 -1.42
N ARG A 99 33.64 1.55 -1.93
CA ARG A 99 32.69 2.48 -2.50
C ARG A 99 31.92 1.85 -3.67
N VAL A 100 32.60 1.19 -4.59
CA VAL A 100 31.97 0.52 -5.73
C VAL A 100 31.01 -0.56 -5.24
N ARG A 101 31.44 -1.43 -4.32
CA ARG A 101 30.59 -2.51 -3.79
C ARG A 101 29.38 -2.00 -3.04
N PHE A 102 29.57 -1.00 -2.18
CA PHE A 102 28.45 -0.41 -1.45
C PHE A 102 27.44 0.23 -2.40
N ARG A 103 27.92 1.00 -3.38
CA ARG A 103 27.08 1.64 -4.39
C ARG A 103 26.26 0.63 -5.19
N GLU A 104 26.88 -0.43 -5.68
CA GLU A 104 26.18 -1.47 -6.47
C GLU A 104 25.05 -2.11 -5.66
N LEU A 105 25.35 -2.57 -4.44
CA LEU A 105 24.35 -3.20 -3.59
C LEU A 105 23.26 -2.22 -3.14
N MET A 106 23.60 -0.98 -2.84
CA MET A 106 22.63 0.05 -2.49
C MET A 106 21.67 0.31 -3.65
N THR A 107 22.21 0.50 -4.87
CA THR A 107 21.39 0.72 -6.08
C THR A 107 20.44 -0.45 -6.34
N ASN A 108 20.99 -1.67 -6.37
CA ASN A 108 20.19 -2.88 -6.65
C ASN A 108 19.13 -3.13 -5.59
N SER A 109 19.45 -2.87 -4.31
CA SER A 109 18.50 -3.02 -3.20
C SER A 109 17.38 -1.97 -3.21
N ILE A 110 17.70 -0.71 -3.54
CA ILE A 110 16.69 0.35 -3.73
C ILE A 110 15.77 -0.03 -4.90
N PHE A 111 16.33 -0.35 -6.06
CA PHE A 111 15.56 -0.76 -7.23
C PHE A 111 14.66 -1.96 -6.93
N TYR A 112 15.20 -3.02 -6.33
CA TYR A 112 14.43 -4.21 -5.95
C TYR A 112 13.25 -3.86 -5.05
N THR A 113 13.49 -3.06 -4.01
CA THR A 113 12.47 -2.69 -3.04
C THR A 113 11.36 -1.84 -3.66
N LEU A 114 11.72 -0.85 -4.47
CA LEU A 114 10.76 0.02 -5.15
C LEU A 114 9.95 -0.77 -6.19
N SER A 115 10.61 -1.62 -7.00
CA SER A 115 9.95 -2.44 -8.01
C SER A 115 8.93 -3.38 -7.38
N ARG A 116 9.32 -4.13 -6.35
CA ARG A 116 8.39 -5.04 -5.65
C ARG A 116 7.20 -4.30 -5.06
N ARG A 117 7.42 -3.11 -4.50
CA ARG A 117 6.33 -2.31 -3.92
C ARG A 117 5.42 -1.69 -4.98
N CYS A 118 5.96 -1.40 -6.16
CA CYS A 118 5.21 -0.92 -7.33
C CYS A 118 4.64 -2.05 -8.19
N GLU A 119 4.61 -3.28 -7.68
CA GLU A 119 4.05 -4.47 -8.35
C GLU A 119 4.76 -4.82 -9.67
N GLN A 120 6.03 -4.43 -9.78
CA GLN A 120 6.90 -4.82 -10.88
C GLN A 120 7.70 -6.08 -10.51
N GLU A 121 8.20 -6.79 -11.53
CA GLU A 121 9.09 -7.93 -11.32
C GLU A 121 10.56 -7.49 -11.48
N PRO A 122 11.32 -7.30 -10.38
CA PRO A 122 12.68 -6.81 -10.45
C PRO A 122 13.65 -7.81 -11.10
N LEU A 123 13.34 -9.11 -11.05
CA LEU A 123 14.18 -10.16 -11.64
C LEU A 123 14.12 -10.21 -13.17
N GLU A 124 13.32 -9.37 -13.82
CA GLU A 124 13.43 -9.11 -15.26
C GLU A 124 14.65 -8.24 -15.60
N VAL A 125 15.19 -7.52 -14.60
CA VAL A 125 16.31 -6.57 -14.77
C VAL A 125 17.53 -7.01 -13.97
N LEU A 126 17.32 -7.55 -12.76
CA LEU A 126 18.38 -8.03 -11.87
C LEU A 126 18.39 -9.56 -11.84
N ASP A 127 19.56 -10.12 -11.55
CA ASP A 127 19.72 -11.54 -11.30
C ASP A 127 20.42 -11.81 -9.94
N ASP A 128 20.66 -13.09 -9.62
CA ASP A 128 21.29 -13.47 -8.38
C ASP A 128 22.75 -12.97 -8.27
N GLU A 129 23.41 -12.74 -9.39
CA GLU A 129 24.81 -12.24 -9.42
C GLU A 129 24.88 -10.78 -8.95
N ASP A 130 23.82 -10.00 -9.17
CA ASP A 130 23.73 -8.61 -8.73
C ASP A 130 23.73 -8.45 -7.20
N PHE A 131 23.42 -9.52 -6.48
CA PHE A 131 23.40 -9.54 -5.01
C PHE A 131 24.50 -10.42 -4.40
N ILE A 132 25.31 -11.11 -5.19
CA ILE A 132 26.31 -12.07 -4.67
C ILE A 132 27.29 -11.43 -3.68
N ARG A 133 27.54 -10.12 -3.85
CA ARG A 133 28.45 -9.37 -2.99
C ARG A 133 27.89 -9.01 -1.62
N ILE A 134 26.61 -9.29 -1.35
CA ILE A 134 26.02 -9.08 -0.01
C ILE A 134 26.72 -9.94 1.07
N VAL A 135 27.31 -11.06 0.67
CA VAL A 135 28.07 -11.93 1.59
C VAL A 135 29.31 -11.23 2.16
N ASP A 136 29.81 -10.20 1.48
CA ASP A 136 30.96 -9.44 1.95
C ASP A 136 30.61 -8.57 3.16
N PHE A 137 29.30 -8.26 3.35
CA PHE A 137 28.73 -7.51 4.47
C PHE A 137 28.33 -8.45 5.61
N ASN A 138 29.20 -9.36 5.99
CA ASN A 138 28.93 -10.50 6.85
C ASN A 138 28.82 -10.19 8.35
N LYS A 139 28.78 -8.93 8.74
CA LYS A 139 28.52 -8.50 10.13
C LYS A 139 27.32 -7.56 10.18
N LEU A 140 26.55 -7.71 11.28
CA LEU A 140 25.33 -6.92 11.46
C LEU A 140 25.54 -5.40 11.42
N PRO A 141 26.58 -4.80 12.05
CA PRO A 141 26.79 -3.37 11.93
C PRO A 141 26.97 -2.92 10.47
N VAL A 142 27.82 -3.58 9.71
CA VAL A 142 28.09 -3.26 8.30
C VAL A 142 26.84 -3.43 7.43
N LEU A 143 26.12 -4.54 7.62
CA LEU A 143 24.86 -4.77 6.92
C LEU A 143 23.82 -3.70 7.29
N SER A 144 23.85 -3.19 8.53
CA SER A 144 22.93 -2.13 8.97
C SER A 144 23.19 -0.80 8.28
N PHE A 145 24.43 -0.46 7.93
CA PHE A 145 24.72 0.71 7.12
C PHE A 145 24.00 0.64 5.78
N LEU A 146 24.16 -0.48 5.07
CA LEU A 146 23.49 -0.69 3.79
C LEU A 146 21.97 -0.68 3.95
N GLY A 147 21.45 -1.40 4.93
CA GLY A 147 20.02 -1.51 5.18
C GLY A 147 19.36 -0.18 5.54
N ASN A 148 20.02 0.64 6.35
CA ASN A 148 19.53 1.97 6.71
C ASN A 148 19.51 2.90 5.49
N ALA A 149 20.58 2.94 4.71
CA ALA A 149 20.67 3.75 3.51
C ALA A 149 19.56 3.39 2.51
N VAL A 150 19.34 2.10 2.24
CA VAL A 150 18.26 1.61 1.37
C VAL A 150 16.89 1.99 1.93
N SER A 151 16.68 1.79 3.23
CA SER A 151 15.39 2.06 3.89
C SER A 151 15.03 3.55 3.81
N GLU A 152 15.95 4.45 4.09
CA GLU A 152 15.73 5.89 4.06
C GLU A 152 15.33 6.38 2.66
N GLN A 153 16.06 5.94 1.62
CA GLN A 153 15.75 6.32 0.25
C GLN A 153 14.42 5.74 -0.22
N CYS A 154 14.16 4.48 0.06
CA CYS A 154 12.90 3.84 -0.30
C CYS A 154 11.70 4.47 0.43
N GLU A 155 11.83 4.81 1.72
CA GLU A 155 10.75 5.43 2.49
C GLU A 155 10.32 6.77 1.87
N ALA A 156 11.27 7.62 1.47
CA ALA A 156 10.99 8.91 0.86
C ALA A 156 10.19 8.76 -0.45
N VAL A 157 10.65 7.89 -1.35
CA VAL A 157 10.01 7.63 -2.65
C VAL A 157 8.63 7.00 -2.45
N LEU A 158 8.53 5.95 -1.62
CA LEU A 158 7.26 5.26 -1.40
C LEU A 158 6.22 6.14 -0.71
N PHE A 159 6.66 7.06 0.15
CA PHE A 159 5.77 8.06 0.74
C PHE A 159 5.22 9.01 -0.34
N ASP A 160 6.06 9.43 -1.29
CA ASP A 160 5.65 10.31 -2.38
C ASP A 160 4.69 9.61 -3.34
N ILE A 161 5.00 8.40 -3.79
CA ILE A 161 4.10 7.57 -4.59
C ILE A 161 2.75 7.37 -3.86
N GLY A 162 2.79 7.02 -2.58
CA GLY A 162 1.57 6.83 -1.79
C GLY A 162 0.73 8.10 -1.63
N ARG A 163 1.36 9.27 -1.65
CA ARG A 163 0.67 10.56 -1.65
C ARG A 163 -0.04 10.80 -2.99
N GLU A 164 0.62 10.48 -4.11
CA GLU A 164 0.04 10.62 -5.44
C GLU A 164 -1.10 9.62 -5.66
N MET A 165 -0.93 8.34 -5.30
CA MET A 165 -1.99 7.34 -5.37
C MET A 165 -3.25 7.73 -4.59
N ARG A 166 -3.09 8.37 -3.43
CA ARG A 166 -4.26 8.91 -2.68
C ARG A 166 -5.00 10.02 -3.44
N LYS A 167 -4.30 10.84 -4.23
CA LYS A 167 -4.94 11.87 -5.07
C LYS A 167 -5.69 11.21 -6.23
N ILE A 168 -5.10 10.21 -6.86
CA ILE A 168 -5.71 9.42 -7.94
C ILE A 168 -7.02 8.80 -7.45
N TYR A 169 -6.99 8.02 -6.37
CA TYR A 169 -8.20 7.40 -5.80
C TYR A 169 -9.28 8.41 -5.41
N LYS A 170 -8.89 9.55 -4.85
CA LYS A 170 -9.86 10.60 -4.52
C LYS A 170 -10.55 11.16 -5.77
N LYS A 171 -9.81 11.33 -6.86
CA LYS A 171 -10.32 11.82 -8.13
C LYS A 171 -11.30 10.84 -8.76
N GLU A 172 -10.96 9.55 -8.75
CA GLU A 172 -11.82 8.46 -9.24
C GLU A 172 -13.13 8.35 -8.47
N ILE A 173 -13.07 8.39 -7.13
CA ILE A 173 -14.28 8.37 -6.29
C ILE A 173 -15.18 9.57 -6.62
N THR A 174 -14.61 10.75 -6.80
CA THR A 174 -15.37 11.96 -7.15
C THR A 174 -16.05 11.79 -8.51
N GLN A 175 -15.33 11.33 -9.53
CA GLN A 175 -15.88 11.08 -10.86
C GLN A 175 -16.98 10.01 -10.86
N GLN A 176 -16.81 8.94 -10.07
CA GLN A 176 -17.84 7.91 -9.93
C GLN A 176 -19.11 8.46 -9.28
N LEU A 177 -18.98 9.32 -8.28
CA LEU A 177 -20.11 9.98 -7.64
C LEU A 177 -20.85 10.91 -8.63
N GLU A 178 -20.12 11.72 -9.39
CA GLU A 178 -20.69 12.60 -10.42
C GLU A 178 -21.45 11.80 -11.46
N LYS A 179 -20.87 10.75 -12.03
CA LYS A 179 -21.53 9.86 -12.99
C LYS A 179 -22.80 9.20 -12.40
N SER A 180 -22.76 8.82 -11.14
CA SER A 180 -23.92 8.23 -10.44
C SER A 180 -25.04 9.24 -10.26
N VAL A 181 -24.72 10.49 -9.92
CA VAL A 181 -25.68 11.59 -9.79
C VAL A 181 -26.30 11.92 -11.13
N ASP A 182 -25.51 12.05 -12.20
CA ASP A 182 -26.02 12.33 -13.55
C ASP A 182 -26.94 11.20 -14.05
N SER A 183 -26.61 9.95 -13.77
CA SER A 183 -27.47 8.80 -14.10
C SER A 183 -28.82 8.89 -13.38
N LEU A 184 -28.85 9.30 -12.11
CA LEU A 184 -30.09 9.47 -11.35
C LEU A 184 -30.95 10.64 -11.89
N TYR A 185 -30.33 11.73 -12.30
CA TYR A 185 -31.05 12.87 -12.92
C TYR A 185 -31.65 12.48 -14.26
N ASN A 186 -30.92 11.76 -15.11
CA ASN A 186 -31.42 11.31 -16.41
C ASN A 186 -32.59 10.33 -16.24
N THR A 187 -32.50 9.38 -15.33
CA THR A 187 -33.59 8.42 -15.04
C THR A 187 -34.86 9.14 -14.55
N ASN A 188 -34.73 10.16 -13.70
CA ASN A 188 -35.86 10.96 -13.25
C ASN A 188 -36.47 11.81 -14.38
N THR A 189 -35.66 12.28 -15.31
CA THR A 189 -36.14 13.05 -16.47
C THR A 189 -36.95 12.17 -17.40
N ASP A 190 -36.48 10.96 -17.70
CA ASP A 190 -37.22 9.96 -18.50
C ASP A 190 -38.54 9.56 -17.87
N PHE A 191 -38.54 9.35 -16.54
CA PHE A 191 -39.76 9.02 -15.82
C PHE A 191 -40.81 10.15 -15.83
N ASN A 192 -40.35 11.41 -15.76
CA ASN A 192 -41.24 12.57 -15.85
C ASN A 192 -41.75 12.79 -17.28
N THR A 193 -40.97 12.45 -18.29
CA THR A 193 -41.38 12.49 -19.71
C THR A 193 -42.42 11.44 -20.00
N LEU A 194 -42.20 10.20 -19.56
CA LEU A 194 -43.18 9.11 -19.67
C LEU A 194 -44.50 9.42 -18.94
N LYS A 195 -44.42 10.09 -17.78
CA LYS A 195 -45.62 10.54 -17.05
C LYS A 195 -46.42 11.63 -17.77
N ARG A 196 -45.72 12.50 -18.52
CA ARG A 196 -46.37 13.51 -19.36
C ARG A 196 -47.05 12.87 -20.57
N GLU A 197 -46.36 11.98 -21.28
CA GLU A 197 -46.89 11.27 -22.45
C GLU A 197 -48.13 10.39 -22.09
N THR A 198 -48.09 9.71 -20.93
CA THR A 198 -49.26 8.95 -20.46
C THR A 198 -50.44 9.84 -20.09
N LYS A 199 -50.20 11.04 -19.53
CA LYS A 199 -51.28 12.00 -19.27
C LYS A 199 -51.89 12.61 -20.54
N GLU A 200 -51.08 12.91 -21.55
CA GLU A 200 -51.54 13.44 -22.84
C GLU A 200 -52.33 12.41 -23.65
N ASN A 201 -51.93 11.13 -23.60
CA ASN A 201 -52.69 10.05 -24.22
C ASN A 201 -53.97 9.73 -23.52
N THR A 202 -54.10 9.93 -22.19
CA THR A 202 -55.35 9.72 -21.44
C THR A 202 -56.36 10.85 -21.68
N THR A 203 -55.90 12.06 -22.06
CA THR A 203 -56.78 13.21 -22.34
C THR A 203 -57.32 13.22 -23.77
N LYS A 204 -56.70 12.49 -24.72
CA LYS A 204 -57.17 12.36 -26.12
C LYS A 204 -58.13 11.19 -26.39
N GLY A 205 -58.33 10.27 -25.41
CA GLY A 205 -59.14 9.06 -25.53
C GLY A 205 -60.48 9.11 -24.81
N GLY A 206 -60.99 10.28 -24.48
CA GLY A 206 -62.25 10.41 -23.72
C GLY A 206 -63.47 10.53 -24.63
N GLN A 207 -63.95 9.42 -25.19
CA GLN A 207 -65.37 9.24 -25.52
C GLN A 207 -65.76 7.77 -25.42
N GLU A 208 -66.67 7.55 -24.47
CA GLU A 208 -67.58 6.43 -24.30
C GLU A 208 -67.05 4.99 -24.12
N ASN A 209 -67.10 4.50 -22.92
CA ASN A 209 -68.01 3.43 -22.52
C ASN A 209 -67.88 3.17 -20.99
N GLY A 210 -69.01 3.36 -20.30
CA GLY A 210 -69.07 3.09 -18.87
C GLY A 210 -68.91 1.61 -18.55
N VAL A 211 -67.91 1.34 -17.73
CA VAL A 211 -67.83 0.14 -16.91
C VAL A 211 -67.41 0.58 -15.52
N ASP A 212 -68.37 0.41 -14.57
CA ASP A 212 -68.10 0.53 -13.15
C ASP A 212 -66.98 -0.40 -12.72
N VAL A 213 -65.84 0.15 -12.31
CA VAL A 213 -64.83 -0.60 -11.59
C VAL A 213 -64.65 0.01 -10.20
N LEU A 214 -65.10 -0.73 -9.21
CA LEU A 214 -64.91 -0.46 -7.79
C LEU A 214 -63.43 -0.29 -7.40
N PRO A 215 -63.10 0.66 -6.54
CA PRO A 215 -61.72 0.80 -6.04
C PRO A 215 -61.51 -0.12 -4.83
N GLN A 216 -60.85 -1.23 -5.01
CA GLN A 216 -60.26 -1.98 -3.90
C GLN A 216 -58.85 -2.38 -4.23
N GLY A 217 -57.92 -1.81 -3.49
CA GLY A 217 -56.50 -2.16 -3.56
C GLY A 217 -55.66 -1.29 -2.64
N ARG A 218 -55.88 -1.37 -1.32
CA ARG A 218 -54.87 -0.93 -0.35
C ARG A 218 -53.67 -1.85 -0.50
N LEU A 219 -52.57 -1.30 -1.00
CA LEU A 219 -51.29 -1.92 -0.86
C LEU A 219 -50.83 -1.84 0.61
N SER A 220 -50.95 -2.95 1.30
CA SER A 220 -50.36 -3.14 2.61
C SER A 220 -48.87 -3.34 2.45
N VAL A 221 -48.09 -2.44 3.03
CA VAL A 221 -46.65 -2.59 3.25
C VAL A 221 -46.45 -3.72 4.27
N PRO A 222 -45.63 -4.74 4.00
CA PRO A 222 -45.33 -5.73 5.03
C PRO A 222 -44.44 -5.07 6.09
N GLU A 223 -44.92 -5.01 7.32
CA GLU A 223 -44.11 -4.77 8.52
C GLU A 223 -43.14 -5.95 8.69
N SER A 224 -41.86 -5.70 8.46
CA SER A 224 -40.82 -6.64 8.84
C SER A 224 -40.69 -6.65 10.35
N GLY A 225 -41.12 -7.77 10.93
CA GLY A 225 -41.06 -8.04 12.35
C GLY A 225 -39.65 -7.89 12.91
N ARG A 226 -39.54 -7.05 13.92
CA ARG A 226 -38.44 -7.07 14.90
C ARG A 226 -38.65 -8.29 15.80
N GLU A 227 -38.00 -9.39 15.51
CA GLU A 227 -37.73 -10.40 16.53
C GLU A 227 -36.40 -10.11 17.19
N GLY A 228 -36.49 -9.70 18.43
CA GLY A 228 -35.37 -9.60 19.35
C GLY A 228 -34.85 -10.99 19.71
N ARG A 229 -33.57 -11.22 19.45
CA ARG A 229 -32.81 -12.24 20.17
C ARG A 229 -31.80 -11.55 21.07
N ALA A 230 -32.15 -11.51 22.34
CA ALA A 230 -31.19 -11.36 23.43
C ALA A 230 -30.28 -12.59 23.39
N ALA A 231 -29.02 -12.41 22.97
CA ALA A 231 -27.98 -13.41 23.13
C ALA A 231 -27.19 -13.09 24.39
N ASP A 232 -27.26 -14.04 25.26
CA ASP A 232 -26.69 -14.30 26.54
C ASP A 232 -25.16 -13.95 26.59
N HIS A 233 -24.83 -12.94 27.40
CA HIS A 233 -23.46 -12.59 27.76
C HIS A 233 -23.05 -13.39 29.02
N ARG A 234 -22.73 -14.66 28.86
CA ARG A 234 -21.95 -15.43 29.85
C ARG A 234 -21.23 -16.58 29.16
N GLU A 235 -19.96 -16.71 29.47
CA GLU A 235 -18.99 -17.74 29.08
C GLU A 235 -18.06 -17.39 27.91
N VAL A 236 -17.08 -16.54 28.15
CA VAL A 236 -15.69 -16.70 27.72
C VAL A 236 -14.78 -16.00 28.77
N ARG A 237 -14.68 -16.59 29.90
CA ARG A 237 -13.52 -16.46 30.81
C ARG A 237 -13.24 -17.88 31.27
N ASP A 238 -12.22 -18.48 30.62
CA ASP A 238 -11.40 -19.58 31.14
C ASP A 238 -10.82 -20.37 29.94
N ALA A 239 -9.82 -19.81 29.28
CA ALA A 239 -8.91 -20.58 28.42
C ALA A 239 -7.59 -19.79 28.26
N ALA A 240 -6.98 -19.49 29.41
CA ALA A 240 -5.62 -18.94 29.45
C ALA A 240 -4.88 -19.56 30.63
N GLN A 241 -4.73 -20.87 30.63
CA GLN A 241 -3.79 -21.60 31.48
C GLN A 241 -3.56 -22.96 30.81
N ASP A 242 -2.48 -23.03 30.04
CA ASP A 242 -1.61 -24.20 29.83
C ASP A 242 -0.62 -23.89 28.70
N VAL A 243 0.40 -23.14 29.08
CA VAL A 243 1.64 -23.10 28.28
C VAL A 243 2.66 -23.90 29.10
N PRO A 244 3.14 -25.06 28.61
CA PRO A 244 4.19 -25.79 29.30
C PRO A 244 5.51 -25.01 29.24
N GLU A 245 6.08 -24.73 30.42
CA GLU A 245 7.46 -24.27 30.56
C GLU A 245 8.41 -25.23 29.87
N ARG A 246 9.13 -24.74 28.86
CA ARG A 246 10.28 -25.46 28.32
C ARG A 246 11.47 -25.21 29.23
N GLU A 247 11.97 -26.27 29.81
CA GLU A 247 13.25 -26.30 30.51
C GLU A 247 14.41 -25.89 29.59
N PRO A 248 15.38 -25.12 30.08
CA PRO A 248 16.58 -24.80 29.34
C PRO A 248 17.46 -26.01 29.14
N GLN A 249 17.76 -26.36 27.89
CA GLN A 249 18.75 -27.38 27.59
C GLN A 249 20.14 -26.87 27.92
N GLU A 250 20.82 -27.53 28.83
CA GLU A 250 22.22 -27.34 29.14
C GLU A 250 23.07 -27.68 27.90
N LEU A 251 23.84 -26.68 27.46
CA LEU A 251 24.92 -26.88 26.50
C LEU A 251 26.06 -27.62 27.18
N VAL A 252 26.21 -28.90 26.86
CA VAL A 252 27.40 -29.70 27.20
C VAL A 252 28.48 -29.32 26.19
N SER A 253 29.55 -28.71 26.71
CA SER A 253 30.80 -28.49 25.99
C SER A 253 31.63 -29.77 25.93
N GLU A 254 31.96 -30.17 24.70
CA GLU A 254 33.18 -30.96 24.39
C GLU A 254 33.98 -30.24 23.33
#